data_c286b75009f075ddb7065c72d9dd412f
#
_entry.id   c286b75009f075ddb7065c72d9dd412f
#
_cell.length_a   1.000
_cell.length_b   1.000
_cell.length_c   1.000
_cell.angle_alpha   90.00
_cell.angle_beta   90.00
_cell.angle_gamma   90.00
#
_symmetry.space_group_name_H-M   'P 1'
#
loop_
_entity.id
_entity.type
_entity.pdbx_description
1 polymer ?
#
loop_
_entity_poly.entity_id
_entity_poly.type
_entity_poly.pdbx_seq_one_letter_code
_entity_poly.pdbx_strand_id
1 'polypeptide(L)'
;MTDPERETKHLLLELDPEKIDENLREAGRWIKEQVGTHRWTKVRLNYKGKQVGPDIPLGLFLAGEIWSLSWAGPLRLILVNLGLGSVLDVELINEADERVAEGRVLYNDGEVEGAEEKYREALRMRPGDPEALLALGVLLRVTGRKDEAREALSRAAADDEHPAAEKARAMLDRMGGGTVVPS
;
A
#
# COMPACT_ATOMS: atom_id res chain seq x y z
N MET A 1 -9.05 -1.55 -15.76
CA MET A 1 -7.65 -1.80 -16.16
C MET A 1 -6.88 -1.90 -14.87
N THR A 2 -6.72 -3.12 -14.37
CA THR A 2 -6.08 -3.45 -13.08
C THR A 2 -4.61 -3.08 -13.20
N ASP A 3 -4.14 -2.23 -12.30
CA ASP A 3 -2.73 -1.85 -12.21
C ASP A 3 -1.93 -3.09 -11.78
N PRO A 4 -1.03 -3.64 -12.62
CA PRO A 4 -0.33 -4.91 -12.34
C PRO A 4 0.75 -4.80 -11.26
N GLU A 5 0.93 -3.63 -10.62
CA GLU A 5 2.08 -3.37 -9.75
C GLU A 5 1.76 -3.11 -8.29
N ARG A 6 0.54 -3.33 -7.86
CA ARG A 6 0.28 -3.49 -6.43
C ARG A 6 0.60 -4.92 -6.04
N GLU A 7 1.84 -5.15 -5.68
CA GLU A 7 2.25 -6.39 -5.03
C GLU A 7 1.64 -6.46 -3.62
N THR A 8 0.33 -6.58 -3.56
CA THR A 8 -0.35 -6.99 -2.33
C THR A 8 0.07 -8.42 -2.07
N LYS A 9 0.71 -8.66 -0.94
CA LYS A 9 1.08 -10.01 -0.56
C LYS A 9 -0.10 -10.68 0.12
N HIS A 10 -0.50 -11.80 -0.42
CA HIS A 10 -1.63 -12.59 0.04
C HIS A 10 -1.18 -13.95 0.53
N LEU A 11 -1.78 -14.41 1.60
CA LEU A 11 -1.72 -15.80 2.04
C LEU A 11 -3.14 -16.36 2.10
N LEU A 12 -3.42 -17.38 1.32
CA LEU A 12 -4.69 -18.10 1.36
C LEU A 12 -4.59 -19.24 2.38
N LEU A 13 -5.35 -19.13 3.45
CA LEU A 13 -5.44 -20.14 4.50
C LEU A 13 -6.73 -20.92 4.38
N GLU A 14 -6.64 -22.22 4.21
CA GLU A 14 -7.80 -23.10 4.33
C GLU A 14 -8.13 -23.29 5.81
N LEU A 15 -9.33 -22.85 6.20
CA LEU A 15 -9.76 -22.88 7.59
C LEU A 15 -10.28 -24.26 7.96
N ASP A 16 -9.52 -24.97 8.79
CA ASP A 16 -9.95 -26.16 9.49
C ASP A 16 -10.22 -25.78 10.96
N PRO A 17 -11.47 -25.89 11.46
CA PRO A 17 -11.78 -25.58 12.84
C PRO A 17 -11.01 -26.40 13.88
N GLU A 18 -10.55 -27.59 13.50
CA GLU A 18 -9.73 -28.44 14.38
C GLU A 18 -8.26 -27.98 14.39
N LYS A 19 -7.83 -27.19 13.38
CA LYS A 19 -6.45 -26.71 13.20
C LYS A 19 -6.32 -25.19 13.24
N ILE A 20 -7.28 -24.47 13.79
CA ILE A 20 -7.27 -23.00 13.84
C ILE A 20 -5.96 -22.48 14.39
N ASP A 21 -5.44 -23.08 15.49
CA ASP A 21 -4.18 -22.63 16.11
C ASP A 21 -2.97 -22.87 15.19
N GLU A 22 -3.00 -23.89 14.35
CA GLU A 22 -1.95 -24.18 13.38
C GLU A 22 -1.99 -23.20 12.21
N ASN A 23 -3.18 -22.95 11.66
CA ASN A 23 -3.41 -21.98 10.59
C ASN A 23 -2.99 -20.57 11.01
N LEU A 24 -3.32 -20.17 12.23
CA LEU A 24 -2.92 -18.90 12.78
C LEU A 24 -1.39 -18.79 12.95
N ARG A 25 -0.73 -19.88 13.41
CA ARG A 25 0.76 -19.92 13.49
C ARG A 25 1.40 -19.85 12.11
N GLU A 26 0.79 -20.45 11.10
CA GLU A 26 1.24 -20.38 9.71
C GLU A 26 1.15 -18.95 9.18
N ALA A 27 0.01 -18.29 9.37
CA ALA A 27 -0.15 -16.88 9.03
C ALA A 27 0.90 -16.01 9.74
N GLY A 28 1.11 -16.22 11.04
CA GLY A 28 2.10 -15.48 11.82
C GLY A 28 3.53 -15.69 11.33
N ARG A 29 3.87 -16.89 10.91
CA ARG A 29 5.18 -17.21 10.35
C ARG A 29 5.37 -16.53 9.01
N TRP A 30 4.41 -16.68 8.11
CA TRP A 30 4.43 -16.04 6.80
C TRP A 30 4.55 -14.51 6.92
N ILE A 31 3.76 -13.89 7.80
CA ILE A 31 3.84 -12.44 8.04
C ILE A 31 5.24 -12.04 8.51
N LYS A 32 5.83 -12.77 9.47
CA LYS A 32 7.19 -12.50 9.96
C LYS A 32 8.24 -12.59 8.85
N GLU A 33 8.10 -13.52 7.93
CA GLU A 33 9.00 -13.65 6.78
C GLU A 33 8.86 -12.47 5.80
N GLN A 34 7.66 -11.91 5.66
CA GLN A 34 7.41 -10.77 4.77
C GLN A 34 7.83 -9.42 5.37
N VAL A 35 7.87 -9.31 6.70
CA VAL A 35 8.12 -8.04 7.42
C VAL A 35 9.54 -7.49 7.25
N GLY A 36 10.50 -8.28 6.79
CA GLY A 36 11.90 -7.85 6.60
C GLY A 36 12.10 -6.62 5.70
N THR A 37 11.05 -6.12 5.06
CA THR A 37 11.09 -4.97 4.14
C THR A 37 10.48 -3.69 4.68
N HIS A 38 10.01 -3.62 5.91
CA HIS A 38 9.35 -2.46 6.56
C HIS A 38 8.22 -1.76 5.75
N ARG A 39 7.73 -2.41 4.68
CA ARG A 39 6.71 -1.83 3.77
C ARG A 39 5.30 -1.95 4.30
N TRP A 40 5.06 -2.95 5.15
CA TRP A 40 3.73 -3.37 5.56
C TRP A 40 3.39 -2.81 6.93
N THR A 41 2.19 -2.31 7.07
CA THR A 41 1.76 -1.64 8.30
C THR A 41 0.53 -2.26 8.93
N LYS A 42 -0.28 -2.96 8.14
CA LYS A 42 -1.53 -3.56 8.58
C LYS A 42 -1.72 -4.95 7.97
N VAL A 43 -2.48 -5.77 8.67
CA VAL A 43 -2.97 -7.07 8.22
C VAL A 43 -4.48 -6.96 8.03
N ARG A 44 -4.97 -7.28 6.84
CA ARG A 44 -6.39 -7.36 6.53
C ARG A 44 -6.78 -8.80 6.31
N LEU A 45 -7.93 -9.17 6.85
CA LEU A 45 -8.50 -10.49 6.66
C LEU A 45 -9.70 -10.38 5.71
N ASN A 46 -9.67 -11.14 4.62
CA ASN A 46 -10.76 -11.19 3.66
C ASN A 46 -11.34 -12.60 3.58
N TYR A 47 -12.67 -12.69 3.47
CA TYR A 47 -13.40 -13.92 3.23
C TYR A 47 -14.35 -13.73 2.04
N LYS A 48 -14.22 -14.57 1.01
CA LYS A 48 -14.99 -14.44 -0.24
C LYS A 48 -14.97 -13.04 -0.83
N GLY A 49 -13.79 -12.39 -0.80
CA GLY A 49 -13.59 -11.03 -1.32
C GLY A 49 -14.19 -9.90 -0.46
N LYS A 50 -14.65 -10.19 0.76
CA LYS A 50 -15.14 -9.20 1.71
C LYS A 50 -14.23 -9.16 2.93
N GLN A 51 -13.91 -7.95 3.37
CA GLN A 51 -13.15 -7.75 4.60
C GLN A 51 -13.91 -8.28 5.81
N VAL A 52 -13.20 -9.00 6.69
CA VAL A 52 -13.71 -9.57 7.93
C VAL A 52 -12.99 -8.92 9.11
N GLY A 53 -13.72 -8.08 9.81
CA GLY A 53 -13.16 -7.33 10.94
C GLY A 53 -12.36 -6.08 10.52
N PRO A 54 -11.77 -5.35 11.48
CA PRO A 54 -10.92 -4.21 11.21
C PRO A 54 -9.53 -4.63 10.73
N ASP A 55 -8.84 -3.71 10.07
CA ASP A 55 -7.41 -3.88 9.78
C ASP A 55 -6.61 -3.94 11.08
N ILE A 56 -5.71 -4.90 11.17
CA ILE A 56 -4.90 -5.15 12.36
C ILE A 56 -3.53 -4.51 12.16
N PRO A 57 -3.12 -3.53 13.01
CA PRO A 57 -1.78 -3.00 12.96
C PRO A 57 -0.72 -4.09 13.08
N LEU A 58 0.24 -4.10 12.17
CA LEU A 58 1.29 -5.13 12.12
C LEU A 58 2.08 -5.25 13.44
N GLY A 59 2.32 -4.12 14.11
CA GLY A 59 2.98 -4.10 15.40
C GLY A 59 2.23 -4.88 16.48
N LEU A 60 0.90 -4.77 16.53
CA LEU A 60 0.06 -5.54 17.45
C LEU A 60 0.05 -7.03 17.09
N PHE A 61 0.02 -7.33 15.79
CA PHE A 61 0.08 -8.69 15.30
C PHE A 61 1.40 -9.37 15.69
N LEU A 62 2.53 -8.68 15.53
CA LEU A 62 3.87 -9.21 15.85
C LEU A 62 4.16 -9.28 17.36
N ALA A 63 3.61 -8.36 18.16
CA ALA A 63 3.75 -8.37 19.61
C ALA A 63 3.10 -9.59 20.26
N GLY A 64 2.34 -10.39 19.50
CA GLY A 64 1.64 -11.56 20.02
C GLY A 64 0.44 -11.21 20.90
N GLU A 65 0.12 -9.93 21.06
CA GLU A 65 -1.02 -9.48 21.87
C GLU A 65 -2.36 -9.92 21.30
N ILE A 66 -2.41 -10.10 19.98
CA ILE A 66 -3.58 -10.65 19.27
C ILE A 66 -3.82 -12.12 19.65
N TRP A 67 -2.78 -12.81 20.07
CA TRP A 67 -2.83 -14.21 20.51
C TRP A 67 -3.21 -14.34 21.99
N SER A 68 -3.25 -13.22 22.73
CA SER A 68 -3.77 -13.23 24.10
C SER A 68 -5.28 -13.50 24.09
N LEU A 69 -5.79 -14.11 25.14
CA LEU A 69 -7.18 -14.57 25.29
C LEU A 69 -8.25 -13.52 24.89
N SER A 70 -7.86 -12.23 24.87
CA SER A 70 -8.77 -11.11 24.60
C SER A 70 -9.15 -10.96 23.11
N TRP A 71 -8.27 -11.32 22.17
CA TRP A 71 -8.51 -11.20 20.73
C TRP A 71 -8.72 -12.55 20.05
N ALA A 72 -8.12 -13.62 20.57
CA ALA A 72 -8.31 -14.97 20.05
C ALA A 72 -9.78 -15.41 20.13
N GLY A 73 -10.52 -14.96 21.13
CA GLY A 73 -11.93 -15.28 21.31
C GLY A 73 -12.82 -14.73 20.18
N PRO A 74 -12.85 -13.41 19.92
CA PRO A 74 -13.62 -12.83 18.83
C PRO A 74 -13.19 -13.34 17.45
N LEU A 75 -11.86 -13.46 17.19
CA LEU A 75 -11.36 -13.99 15.93
C LEU A 75 -11.76 -15.46 15.73
N ARG A 76 -11.68 -16.27 16.78
CA ARG A 76 -12.10 -17.67 16.75
C ARG A 76 -13.61 -17.81 16.49
N LEU A 77 -14.44 -16.95 17.07
CA LEU A 77 -15.88 -16.92 16.78
C LEU A 77 -16.17 -16.55 15.33
N ILE A 78 -15.43 -15.62 14.75
CA ILE A 78 -15.53 -15.27 13.34
C ILE A 78 -15.12 -16.46 12.47
N LEU A 79 -13.98 -17.06 12.76
CA LEU A 79 -13.44 -18.19 11.98
C LEU A 79 -14.35 -19.44 12.06
N VAL A 80 -14.87 -19.79 13.25
CA VAL A 80 -15.80 -20.90 13.44
C VAL A 80 -17.13 -20.65 12.71
N ASN A 81 -17.60 -19.41 12.66
CA ASN A 81 -18.85 -19.03 11.99
C ASN A 81 -18.73 -19.02 10.46
N LEU A 82 -17.51 -18.96 9.90
CA LEU A 82 -17.27 -19.00 8.46
C LEU A 82 -17.48 -20.41 7.84
N GLY A 83 -17.47 -21.46 8.66
CA GLY A 83 -17.74 -22.84 8.24
C GLY A 83 -16.51 -23.61 7.73
N LEU A 84 -16.67 -24.94 7.67
CA LEU A 84 -15.65 -25.88 7.19
C LEU A 84 -15.30 -25.64 5.72
N GLY A 85 -14.01 -25.73 5.37
CA GLY A 85 -13.51 -25.58 4.00
C GLY A 85 -13.51 -24.14 3.48
N SER A 86 -13.61 -23.16 4.38
CA SER A 86 -13.54 -21.74 4.02
C SER A 86 -12.10 -21.32 3.83
N VAL A 87 -11.83 -20.57 2.77
CA VAL A 87 -10.52 -19.94 2.52
C VAL A 87 -10.54 -18.53 3.06
N LEU A 88 -9.63 -18.26 3.99
CA LEU A 88 -9.35 -16.91 4.49
C LEU A 88 -8.15 -16.35 3.73
N ASP A 89 -8.30 -15.16 3.17
CA ASP A 89 -7.23 -14.43 2.52
C ASP A 89 -6.65 -13.42 3.52
N VAL A 90 -5.38 -13.60 3.82
CA VAL A 90 -4.58 -12.73 4.70
C VAL A 90 -3.77 -11.78 3.83
N GLU A 91 -4.14 -10.53 3.84
CA GLU A 91 -3.54 -9.49 3.00
C GLU A 91 -2.64 -8.58 3.86
N LEU A 92 -1.42 -8.35 3.37
CA LEU A 92 -0.54 -7.32 3.95
C LEU A 92 -0.75 -5.99 3.25
N ILE A 93 -1.07 -4.98 4.02
CA ILE A 93 -1.37 -3.64 3.53
C ILE A 93 -0.25 -2.68 3.88
N ASN A 94 0.12 -1.90 2.88
CA ASN A 94 0.98 -0.75 3.05
C ASN A 94 0.12 0.51 3.10
N GLU A 95 0.08 1.16 4.24
CA GLU A 95 -0.74 2.35 4.44
C GLU A 95 -0.31 3.52 3.53
N ALA A 96 0.99 3.62 3.20
CA ALA A 96 1.45 4.63 2.25
C ALA A 96 0.86 4.40 0.84
N ASP A 97 0.76 3.13 0.41
CA ASP A 97 0.15 2.79 -0.89
C ASP A 97 -1.36 3.09 -0.89
N GLU A 98 -2.06 2.87 0.24
CA GLU A 98 -3.46 3.28 0.38
C GLU A 98 -3.60 4.80 0.22
N ARG A 99 -2.72 5.62 0.84
CA ARG A 99 -2.75 7.08 0.69
C ARG A 99 -2.50 7.52 -0.74
N VAL A 100 -1.56 6.89 -1.45
CA VAL A 100 -1.34 7.17 -2.88
C VAL A 100 -2.59 6.86 -3.69
N ALA A 101 -3.27 5.75 -3.40
CA ALA A 101 -4.50 5.39 -4.09
C ALA A 101 -5.64 6.37 -3.84
N GLU A 102 -5.86 6.76 -2.57
CA GLU A 102 -6.84 7.77 -2.21
C GLU A 102 -6.56 9.10 -2.94
N GLY A 103 -5.28 9.53 -2.96
CA GLY A 103 -4.87 10.71 -3.68
C GLY A 103 -5.14 10.64 -5.19
N ARG A 104 -4.95 9.47 -5.81
CA ARG A 104 -5.28 9.28 -7.23
C ARG A 104 -6.78 9.40 -7.50
N VAL A 105 -7.63 8.88 -6.62
CA VAL A 105 -9.09 9.03 -6.73
C VAL A 105 -9.46 10.51 -6.66
N LEU A 106 -9.00 11.21 -5.62
CA LEU A 106 -9.25 12.65 -5.45
C LEU A 106 -8.76 13.48 -6.66
N TYR A 107 -7.57 13.16 -7.18
CA TYR A 107 -7.05 13.82 -8.36
C TYR A 107 -7.94 13.63 -9.60
N ASN A 108 -8.44 12.41 -9.80
CA ASN A 108 -9.35 12.11 -10.91
C ASN A 108 -10.71 12.79 -10.76
N ASP A 109 -11.16 13.02 -9.53
CA ASP A 109 -12.39 13.74 -9.20
C ASP A 109 -12.20 15.28 -9.24
N GLY A 110 -10.96 15.74 -9.49
CA GLY A 110 -10.61 17.17 -9.57
C GLY A 110 -10.33 17.82 -8.22
N GLU A 111 -10.30 17.06 -7.13
CA GLU A 111 -9.97 17.52 -5.77
C GLU A 111 -8.45 17.60 -5.58
N VAL A 112 -7.84 18.60 -6.21
CA VAL A 112 -6.38 18.73 -6.33
C VAL A 112 -5.68 18.89 -4.97
N GLU A 113 -6.24 19.71 -4.08
CA GLU A 113 -5.71 19.96 -2.75
C GLU A 113 -5.78 18.71 -1.87
N GLY A 114 -6.90 17.98 -1.92
CA GLY A 114 -7.06 16.71 -1.22
C GLY A 114 -6.10 15.65 -1.72
N ALA A 115 -5.89 15.58 -3.03
CA ALA A 115 -4.93 14.67 -3.64
C ALA A 115 -3.48 14.97 -3.18
N GLU A 116 -3.10 16.24 -3.17
CA GLU A 116 -1.79 16.67 -2.70
C GLU A 116 -1.55 16.29 -1.23
N GLU A 117 -2.55 16.49 -0.39
CA GLU A 117 -2.47 16.11 1.03
C GLU A 117 -2.21 14.60 1.18
N LYS A 118 -2.95 13.77 0.43
CA LYS A 118 -2.78 12.32 0.47
C LYS A 118 -1.40 11.85 -0.01
N TYR A 119 -0.88 12.43 -1.09
CA TYR A 119 0.47 12.12 -1.55
C TYR A 119 1.53 12.53 -0.53
N ARG A 120 1.36 13.67 0.13
CA ARG A 120 2.26 14.10 1.20
C ARG A 120 2.14 13.23 2.46
N GLU A 121 0.94 12.73 2.79
CA GLU A 121 0.76 11.74 3.85
C GLU A 121 1.56 10.47 3.55
N ALA A 122 1.44 9.93 2.34
CA ALA A 122 2.22 8.78 1.90
C ALA A 122 3.74 9.03 2.04
N LEU A 123 4.21 10.21 1.64
CA LEU A 123 5.62 10.58 1.73
C LEU A 123 6.10 10.83 3.17
N ARG A 124 5.22 11.20 4.11
CA ARG A 124 5.58 11.22 5.54
C ARG A 124 5.82 9.82 6.09
N MET A 125 5.08 8.83 5.62
CA MET A 125 5.24 7.42 6.01
C MET A 125 6.44 6.77 5.31
N ARG A 126 6.64 7.09 4.03
CA ARG A 126 7.70 6.57 3.17
C ARG A 126 8.33 7.71 2.34
N PRO A 127 9.31 8.44 2.86
CA PRO A 127 9.85 9.64 2.20
C PRO A 127 10.47 9.42 0.82
N GLY A 128 10.90 8.18 0.53
CA GLY A 128 11.50 7.79 -0.75
C GLY A 128 10.55 7.06 -1.69
N ASP A 129 9.24 7.01 -1.39
CA ASP A 129 8.28 6.27 -2.22
C ASP A 129 8.21 6.78 -3.67
N PRO A 130 8.67 6.00 -4.67
CA PRO A 130 8.74 6.47 -6.05
C PRO A 130 7.36 6.76 -6.66
N GLU A 131 6.33 6.01 -6.26
CA GLU A 131 4.97 6.24 -6.76
C GLU A 131 4.33 7.51 -6.19
N ALA A 132 4.49 7.73 -4.88
CA ALA A 132 4.00 8.93 -4.23
C ALA A 132 4.72 10.18 -4.77
N LEU A 133 6.04 10.09 -4.96
CA LEU A 133 6.85 11.16 -5.55
C LEU A 133 6.46 11.45 -7.00
N LEU A 134 6.23 10.41 -7.81
CA LEU A 134 5.75 10.56 -9.18
C LEU A 134 4.36 11.23 -9.21
N ALA A 135 3.42 10.72 -8.40
CA ALA A 135 2.06 11.25 -8.35
C ALA A 135 2.05 12.71 -7.91
N LEU A 136 2.80 13.06 -6.87
CA LEU A 136 2.95 14.43 -6.41
C LEU A 136 3.60 15.31 -7.49
N GLY A 137 4.66 14.83 -8.15
CA GLY A 137 5.32 15.57 -9.22
C GLY A 137 4.41 15.86 -10.41
N VAL A 138 3.55 14.91 -10.79
CA VAL A 138 2.53 15.10 -11.82
C VAL A 138 1.54 16.18 -11.42
N LEU A 139 1.00 16.12 -10.20
CA LEU A 139 0.04 17.07 -9.67
C LEU A 139 0.65 18.49 -9.61
N LEU A 140 1.86 18.63 -9.07
CA LEU A 140 2.56 19.91 -8.98
C LEU A 140 2.85 20.54 -10.35
N ARG A 141 3.16 19.69 -11.34
CA ARG A 141 3.36 20.16 -12.73
C ARG A 141 2.06 20.72 -13.32
N VAL A 142 0.94 20.04 -13.12
CA VAL A 142 -0.37 20.48 -13.65
C VAL A 142 -0.83 21.75 -12.96
N THR A 143 -0.54 21.93 -11.68
CA THR A 143 -0.85 23.15 -10.92
C THR A 143 0.13 24.30 -11.15
N GLY A 144 1.13 24.13 -12.03
CA GLY A 144 2.08 25.18 -12.41
C GLY A 144 3.27 25.31 -11.47
N ARG A 145 3.39 24.51 -10.44
CA ARG A 145 4.50 24.51 -9.45
C ARG A 145 5.70 23.71 -10.01
N LYS A 146 6.27 24.22 -11.10
CA LYS A 146 7.25 23.49 -11.94
C LYS A 146 8.53 23.10 -11.20
N ASP A 147 9.02 23.92 -10.29
CA ASP A 147 10.29 23.65 -9.59
C ASP A 147 10.11 22.54 -8.55
N GLU A 148 9.01 22.57 -7.80
CA GLU A 148 8.67 21.52 -6.86
C GLU A 148 8.34 20.21 -7.59
N ALA A 149 7.67 20.29 -8.75
CA ALA A 149 7.42 19.13 -9.61
C ALA A 149 8.73 18.48 -10.05
N ARG A 150 9.71 19.29 -10.48
CA ARG A 150 11.04 18.81 -10.90
C ARG A 150 11.77 18.12 -9.75
N GLU A 151 11.71 18.68 -8.56
CA GLU A 151 12.30 18.07 -7.36
C GLU A 151 11.68 16.71 -7.05
N ALA A 152 10.35 16.64 -6.98
CA ALA A 152 9.64 15.40 -6.70
C ALA A 152 9.93 14.32 -7.77
N LEU A 153 9.87 14.70 -9.06
CA LEU A 153 10.17 13.79 -10.17
C LEU A 153 11.63 13.32 -10.18
N SER A 154 12.59 14.19 -9.83
CA SER A 154 14.00 13.80 -9.74
C SER A 154 14.23 12.78 -8.63
N ARG A 155 13.55 12.93 -7.50
CA ARG A 155 13.59 11.96 -6.42
C ARG A 155 12.92 10.64 -6.81
N ALA A 156 11.78 10.69 -7.52
CA ALA A 156 11.13 9.48 -8.04
C ALA A 156 12.02 8.72 -9.06
N ALA A 157 12.82 9.46 -9.83
CA ALA A 157 13.72 8.90 -10.84
C ALA A 157 14.99 8.26 -10.26
N ALA A 158 15.26 8.44 -8.96
CA ALA A 158 16.48 7.93 -8.31
C ALA A 158 16.44 6.42 -8.02
N ASP A 159 15.26 5.81 -7.97
CA ASP A 159 15.10 4.37 -7.79
C ASP A 159 15.02 3.68 -9.16
N ASP A 160 16.17 3.26 -9.68
CA ASP A 160 16.28 2.69 -11.04
C ASP A 160 15.49 1.39 -11.24
N GLU A 161 15.20 0.68 -10.17
CA GLU A 161 14.52 -0.62 -10.23
C GLU A 161 12.99 -0.46 -10.24
N HIS A 162 12.49 0.72 -9.87
CA HIS A 162 11.05 0.93 -9.75
C HIS A 162 10.45 1.50 -11.05
N PRO A 163 9.33 0.96 -11.55
CA PRO A 163 8.68 1.42 -12.80
C PRO A 163 8.29 2.90 -12.82
N ALA A 164 8.03 3.49 -11.64
CA ALA A 164 7.75 4.92 -11.52
C ALA A 164 8.93 5.79 -11.93
N ALA A 165 10.17 5.29 -11.78
CA ALA A 165 11.38 6.05 -12.13
C ALA A 165 11.48 6.31 -13.62
N GLU A 166 11.16 5.34 -14.47
CA GLU A 166 11.13 5.52 -15.92
C GLU A 166 10.11 6.60 -16.32
N LYS A 167 8.91 6.53 -15.75
CA LYS A 167 7.86 7.54 -15.99
C LYS A 167 8.31 8.94 -15.54
N ALA A 168 8.98 9.03 -14.38
CA ALA A 168 9.50 10.29 -13.85
C ALA A 168 10.57 10.90 -14.75
N ARG A 169 11.54 10.09 -15.27
CA ARG A 169 12.55 10.53 -16.22
C ARG A 169 11.92 11.06 -17.49
N ALA A 170 10.99 10.34 -18.09
CA ALA A 170 10.29 10.77 -19.28
C ALA A 170 9.55 12.11 -19.09
N MET A 171 9.06 12.39 -17.86
CA MET A 171 8.44 13.66 -17.54
C MET A 171 9.47 14.78 -17.35
N LEU A 172 10.59 14.52 -16.72
CA LEU A 172 11.70 15.46 -16.57
C LEU A 172 12.26 15.90 -17.92
N ASP A 173 12.45 14.95 -18.85
CA ASP A 173 12.89 15.23 -20.20
C ASP A 173 11.95 16.18 -20.93
N ARG A 174 10.65 15.97 -20.82
CA ARG A 174 9.63 16.86 -21.38
C ARG A 174 9.60 18.25 -20.73
N MET A 175 9.96 18.34 -19.43
CA MET A 175 10.05 19.60 -18.70
C MET A 175 11.36 20.32 -18.99
N GLY A 176 12.42 19.60 -19.32
CA GLY A 176 13.73 20.16 -19.72
C GLY A 176 13.82 20.51 -21.21
N GLY A 177 13.05 19.83 -22.07
CA GLY A 177 13.03 20.01 -23.51
C GLY A 177 12.28 21.23 -24.05
N GLY A 178 11.90 22.15 -23.19
CA GLY A 178 11.42 23.49 -23.57
C GLY A 178 12.58 24.36 -24.03
N THR A 179 13.33 23.92 -25.03
CA THR A 179 14.34 24.72 -25.70
C THR A 179 13.71 25.84 -26.47
N VAL A 180 14.04 27.05 -26.04
CA VAL A 180 14.28 28.25 -26.83
C VAL A 180 14.28 27.94 -28.34
N VAL A 181 13.18 28.31 -29.01
CA VAL A 181 13.21 28.55 -30.45
C VAL A 181 14.01 29.85 -30.60
N PRO A 182 15.23 29.83 -31.17
CA PRO A 182 15.89 31.08 -31.52
C PRO A 182 15.09 31.74 -32.65
N SER A 183 14.63 32.94 -32.39
CA SER A 183 14.07 33.88 -33.36
C SER A 183 15.08 34.27 -34.41
#